data_cb744c367efb290406cda15cfc71874f
#
_entry.id   cb744c367efb290406cda15cfc71874f
#
_cell.length_a   1.000
_cell.length_b   1.000
_cell.length_c   1.000
_cell.angle_alpha   90.00
_cell.angle_beta   90.00
_cell.angle_gamma   90.00
#
_symmetry.space_group_name_H-M   'P 1'
#
loop_
_entity.id
_entity.type
_entity.pdbx_description
1 polymer ?
#
loop_
_entity_poly.entity_id
_entity_poly.type
_entity_poly.pdbx_seq_one_letter_code
_entity_poly.pdbx_strand_id
1 'polypeptide(L)'
;MNPNELDTSLFKRLRFVLVETSRAGNVGSVARAMKTMGFSDLVLVAPRCADPLQDAEAVAFASGAIDVLHGARIVGSIGEALEGCNFAAAVSARLREFSPPVWAPRGFSAHVAQDTSLRPALILGNERVGLPNDIVEGCNVLINIPANPDYASLNLSQAAQVLAYECRLAAQGENRTQEGIGFHGEAASMAQVEGMYAHLEEALVAIGFLNADNPKKLMPRLKRLFSRTQLETEEVNILRGIARQMMRERP
;
A
#
# COMPACT_ATOMS: atom_id res chain seq x y z
N MET A 1 17.85 -10.57 -11.68
CA MET A 1 17.30 -9.43 -10.91
C MET A 1 17.19 -9.86 -9.46
N ASN A 2 17.66 -9.05 -8.55
CA ASN A 2 17.56 -9.34 -7.11
C ASN A 2 16.07 -9.22 -6.71
N PRO A 3 15.42 -10.25 -6.15
CA PRO A 3 13.99 -10.22 -5.83
C PRO A 3 13.59 -9.16 -4.78
N ASN A 4 14.57 -8.46 -4.23
CA ASN A 4 14.37 -7.40 -3.23
C ASN A 4 14.54 -5.97 -3.77
N GLU A 5 14.78 -5.78 -5.06
CA GLU A 5 14.93 -4.44 -5.63
C GLU A 5 13.57 -3.88 -6.04
N LEU A 6 13.24 -2.69 -5.52
CA LEU A 6 12.05 -1.93 -5.90
C LEU A 6 12.11 -1.61 -7.40
N ASP A 7 11.16 -2.09 -8.21
CA ASP A 7 11.06 -1.62 -9.58
C ASP A 7 10.58 -0.17 -9.62
N THR A 8 11.53 0.75 -9.63
CA THR A 8 11.25 2.19 -9.71
C THR A 8 10.82 2.65 -11.10
N SER A 9 10.84 1.77 -12.12
CA SER A 9 10.48 2.11 -13.49
C SER A 9 9.03 2.55 -13.60
N LEU A 10 8.10 1.89 -12.88
CA LEU A 10 6.68 2.24 -12.88
C LEU A 10 6.44 3.68 -12.41
N PHE A 11 7.20 4.16 -11.43
CA PHE A 11 7.05 5.54 -10.92
C PHE A 11 7.36 6.61 -11.96
N LYS A 12 8.17 6.29 -12.96
CA LYS A 12 8.59 7.21 -14.04
C LYS A 12 7.75 7.09 -15.31
N ARG A 13 7.01 5.97 -15.49
CA ARG A 13 6.29 5.69 -16.73
C ARG A 13 4.76 5.73 -16.59
N LEU A 14 4.23 5.77 -15.36
CA LEU A 14 2.80 5.92 -15.10
C LEU A 14 2.42 7.40 -15.04
N ARG A 15 1.51 7.82 -15.92
CA ARG A 15 0.94 9.15 -15.98
C ARG A 15 -0.43 9.22 -15.34
N PHE A 16 -0.69 10.27 -14.59
CA PHE A 16 -2.02 10.62 -14.09
C PHE A 16 -2.57 11.75 -14.95
N VAL A 17 -3.78 11.58 -15.48
CA VAL A 17 -4.47 12.54 -16.35
C VAL A 17 -5.77 12.94 -15.70
N LEU A 18 -5.96 14.23 -15.44
CA LEU A 18 -7.20 14.80 -14.91
C LEU A 18 -7.94 15.53 -16.00
N VAL A 19 -9.17 15.11 -16.33
CA VAL A 19 -9.97 15.69 -17.41
C VAL A 19 -11.00 16.64 -16.84
N GLU A 20 -10.97 17.89 -17.31
CA GLU A 20 -11.94 18.94 -17.00
C GLU A 20 -12.16 19.17 -15.50
N THR A 21 -11.12 19.02 -14.68
CA THR A 21 -11.19 19.22 -13.23
C THR A 21 -11.75 20.61 -12.89
N SER A 22 -12.76 20.65 -12.03
CA SER A 22 -13.49 21.89 -11.73
C SER A 22 -13.01 22.60 -10.45
N ARG A 23 -12.22 21.90 -9.61
CA ARG A 23 -11.71 22.43 -8.33
C ARG A 23 -10.20 22.34 -8.26
N ALA A 24 -9.56 23.48 -8.11
CA ALA A 24 -8.10 23.57 -8.01
C ALA A 24 -7.56 22.78 -6.80
N GLY A 25 -8.26 22.78 -5.66
CA GLY A 25 -7.89 22.01 -4.48
C GLY A 25 -7.81 20.50 -4.73
N ASN A 26 -8.61 19.93 -5.65
CA ASN A 26 -8.48 18.53 -6.05
C ASN A 26 -7.19 18.29 -6.83
N VAL A 27 -6.73 19.23 -7.65
CA VAL A 27 -5.44 19.12 -8.36
C VAL A 27 -4.29 19.04 -7.36
N GLY A 28 -4.27 19.96 -6.37
CA GLY A 28 -3.27 19.94 -5.31
C GLY A 28 -3.29 18.65 -4.48
N SER A 29 -4.49 18.19 -4.12
CA SER A 29 -4.69 16.94 -3.38
C SER A 29 -4.22 15.71 -4.18
N VAL A 30 -4.45 15.67 -5.50
CA VAL A 30 -3.94 14.60 -6.38
C VAL A 30 -2.42 14.64 -6.47
N ALA A 31 -1.82 15.83 -6.63
CA ALA A 31 -0.36 15.98 -6.63
C ALA A 31 0.26 15.42 -5.34
N ARG A 32 -0.37 15.69 -4.17
CA ARG A 32 0.04 15.14 -2.88
C ARG A 32 -0.12 13.61 -2.84
N ALA A 33 -1.24 13.07 -3.28
CA ALA A 33 -1.47 11.64 -3.36
C ALA A 33 -0.41 10.93 -4.22
N MET A 34 -0.10 11.49 -5.37
CA MET A 34 0.93 10.99 -6.28
C MET A 34 2.31 11.00 -5.63
N LYS A 35 2.74 12.13 -5.07
CA LYS A 35 4.07 12.26 -4.47
C LYS A 35 4.27 11.33 -3.30
N THR A 36 3.30 11.16 -2.42
CA THR A 36 3.38 10.24 -1.28
C THR A 36 3.58 8.80 -1.72
N MET A 37 3.13 8.45 -2.92
CA MET A 37 3.28 7.12 -3.52
C MET A 37 4.45 7.02 -4.50
N GLY A 38 5.18 8.12 -4.77
CA GLY A 38 6.38 8.13 -5.60
C GLY A 38 6.16 8.47 -7.07
N PHE A 39 4.95 8.93 -7.45
CA PHE A 39 4.61 9.34 -8.82
C PHE A 39 4.70 10.86 -9.00
N SER A 40 5.00 11.31 -10.24
CA SER A 40 5.17 12.73 -10.53
C SER A 40 4.63 13.18 -11.89
N ASP A 41 4.31 12.28 -12.84
CA ASP A 41 3.82 12.70 -14.18
C ASP A 41 2.32 12.99 -14.12
N LEU A 42 1.96 14.28 -13.92
CA LEU A 42 0.62 14.79 -13.85
C LEU A 42 0.28 15.65 -15.08
N VAL A 43 -0.85 15.37 -15.71
CA VAL A 43 -1.36 16.14 -16.87
C VAL A 43 -2.80 16.53 -16.61
N LEU A 44 -3.14 17.79 -16.90
CA LEU A 44 -4.48 18.34 -16.83
C LEU A 44 -5.01 18.58 -18.26
N VAL A 45 -6.16 18.02 -18.58
CA VAL A 45 -6.83 18.22 -19.87
C VAL A 45 -7.97 19.23 -19.68
N ALA A 46 -7.87 20.37 -20.34
CA ALA A 46 -8.88 21.40 -20.33
C ALA A 46 -9.50 21.69 -18.95
N PRO A 47 -8.71 21.97 -17.90
CA PRO A 47 -9.23 22.22 -16.56
C PRO A 47 -10.26 23.37 -16.58
N ARG A 48 -11.34 23.21 -15.82
CA ARG A 48 -12.42 24.19 -15.74
C ARG A 48 -12.21 25.26 -14.66
N CYS A 49 -11.27 25.04 -13.74
CA CYS A 49 -10.83 26.03 -12.76
C CYS A 49 -9.77 26.95 -13.36
N ALA A 50 -9.82 28.23 -12.99
CA ALA A 50 -8.80 29.18 -13.39
C ALA A 50 -7.49 28.87 -12.70
N ASP A 51 -6.39 28.98 -13.46
CA ASP A 51 -4.99 28.82 -12.96
C ASP A 51 -4.76 27.69 -11.96
N PRO A 52 -5.11 26.44 -12.31
CA PRO A 52 -5.16 25.31 -11.37
C PRO A 52 -3.82 24.99 -10.70
N LEU A 53 -2.70 25.46 -11.24
CA LEU A 53 -1.36 25.19 -10.71
C LEU A 53 -0.89 26.25 -9.72
N GLN A 54 -1.45 27.45 -9.75
CA GLN A 54 -1.08 28.59 -8.91
C GLN A 54 -2.18 28.97 -7.90
N ASP A 55 -3.36 28.39 -8.02
CA ASP A 55 -4.48 28.63 -7.12
C ASP A 55 -4.10 28.36 -5.66
N ALA A 56 -4.49 29.26 -4.76
CA ALA A 56 -4.11 29.16 -3.34
C ALA A 56 -4.61 27.87 -2.67
N GLU A 57 -5.79 27.36 -3.07
CA GLU A 57 -6.33 26.10 -2.56
C GLU A 57 -5.51 24.90 -3.09
N ALA A 58 -5.11 24.92 -4.38
CA ALA A 58 -4.26 23.89 -4.96
C ALA A 58 -2.90 23.83 -4.27
N VAL A 59 -2.27 24.96 -4.05
CA VAL A 59 -0.98 25.08 -3.36
C VAL A 59 -1.10 24.60 -1.91
N ALA A 60 -2.14 25.02 -1.18
CA ALA A 60 -2.37 24.61 0.19
C ALA A 60 -2.56 23.07 0.31
N PHE A 61 -3.34 22.47 -0.59
CA PHE A 61 -3.64 21.04 -0.55
C PHE A 61 -2.51 20.18 -1.11
N ALA A 62 -1.67 20.70 -1.99
CA ALA A 62 -0.45 20.03 -2.42
C ALA A 62 0.57 19.89 -1.28
N SER A 63 0.56 20.85 -0.32
CA SER A 63 1.49 20.80 0.83
C SER A 63 2.95 20.61 0.36
N GLY A 64 3.61 19.52 0.77
CA GLY A 64 4.97 19.17 0.35
C GLY A 64 5.11 18.69 -1.10
N ALA A 65 4.03 18.63 -1.89
CA ALA A 65 4.04 18.14 -3.29
C ALA A 65 3.97 19.28 -4.33
N ILE A 66 4.50 20.44 -4.00
CA ILE A 66 4.51 21.64 -4.89
C ILE A 66 5.29 21.36 -6.18
N ASP A 67 6.33 20.59 -6.13
CA ASP A 67 7.11 20.17 -7.30
C ASP A 67 6.28 19.35 -8.30
N VAL A 68 5.41 18.43 -7.83
CA VAL A 68 4.49 17.68 -8.68
C VAL A 68 3.40 18.59 -9.24
N LEU A 69 2.84 19.49 -8.41
CA LEU A 69 1.83 20.44 -8.82
C LEU A 69 2.37 21.38 -9.91
N HIS A 70 3.51 22.04 -9.67
CA HIS A 70 4.09 22.99 -10.63
C HIS A 70 4.73 22.29 -11.83
N GLY A 71 5.12 21.02 -11.72
CA GLY A 71 5.59 20.20 -12.84
C GLY A 71 4.48 19.66 -13.73
N ALA A 72 3.19 19.83 -13.34
CA ALA A 72 2.08 19.35 -14.12
C ALA A 72 1.93 20.13 -15.43
N ARG A 73 1.54 19.41 -16.49
CA ARG A 73 1.30 20.00 -17.82
C ARG A 73 -0.19 20.25 -18.00
N ILE A 74 -0.55 21.38 -18.63
CA ILE A 74 -1.92 21.67 -19.06
C ILE A 74 -1.96 21.52 -20.57
N VAL A 75 -2.93 20.74 -21.08
CA VAL A 75 -3.12 20.47 -22.50
C VAL A 75 -4.58 20.67 -22.90
N GLY A 76 -4.83 20.84 -24.19
CA GLY A 76 -6.17 21.11 -24.71
C GLY A 76 -7.00 19.87 -24.99
N SER A 77 -6.37 18.72 -25.20
CA SER A 77 -7.04 17.48 -25.63
C SER A 77 -6.50 16.24 -24.92
N ILE A 78 -7.34 15.18 -24.91
CA ILE A 78 -6.91 13.86 -24.40
C ILE A 78 -5.81 13.25 -25.25
N GLY A 79 -5.79 13.50 -26.56
CA GLY A 79 -4.74 13.04 -27.46
C GLY A 79 -3.37 13.58 -27.06
N GLU A 80 -3.26 14.88 -26.81
CA GLU A 80 -2.02 15.50 -26.29
C GLU A 80 -1.62 14.94 -24.91
N ALA A 81 -2.59 14.67 -24.04
CA ALA A 81 -2.30 14.09 -22.72
C ALA A 81 -1.74 12.66 -22.82
N LEU A 82 -2.11 11.92 -23.85
CA LEU A 82 -1.71 10.53 -24.05
C LEU A 82 -0.47 10.36 -24.96
N GLU A 83 0.11 11.44 -25.43
CA GLU A 83 1.36 11.36 -26.20
C GLU A 83 2.45 10.60 -25.45
N GLY A 84 3.01 9.58 -26.11
CA GLY A 84 4.01 8.69 -25.53
C GLY A 84 3.46 7.61 -24.61
N CYS A 85 2.15 7.55 -24.35
CA CYS A 85 1.48 6.43 -23.67
C CYS A 85 1.07 5.36 -24.70
N ASN A 86 1.06 4.10 -24.28
CA ASN A 86 0.60 2.98 -25.08
C ASN A 86 -0.45 2.11 -24.37
N PHE A 87 -0.86 2.50 -23.17
CA PHE A 87 -1.90 1.82 -22.39
C PHE A 87 -2.71 2.86 -21.61
N ALA A 88 -3.99 3.00 -21.90
CA ALA A 88 -4.88 3.99 -21.28
C ALA A 88 -5.94 3.28 -20.43
N ALA A 89 -6.14 3.75 -19.21
CA ALA A 89 -7.12 3.23 -18.27
C ALA A 89 -8.05 4.35 -17.79
N ALA A 90 -9.32 4.27 -18.13
CA ALA A 90 -10.33 5.17 -17.60
C ALA A 90 -10.73 4.77 -16.17
N VAL A 91 -10.89 5.73 -15.27
CA VAL A 91 -11.35 5.49 -13.90
C VAL A 91 -12.78 5.96 -13.74
N SER A 92 -13.70 5.06 -13.39
CA SER A 92 -15.12 5.41 -13.24
C SER A 92 -15.84 4.50 -12.26
N ALA A 93 -16.70 5.09 -11.42
CA ALA A 93 -17.65 4.36 -10.60
C ALA A 93 -18.84 3.85 -11.42
N ARG A 94 -19.14 4.50 -12.58
CA ARG A 94 -20.25 4.14 -13.45
C ARG A 94 -19.80 3.17 -14.52
N LEU A 95 -20.39 2.00 -14.55
CA LEU A 95 -20.29 1.05 -15.66
C LEU A 95 -21.19 1.50 -16.81
N ARG A 96 -20.77 1.23 -18.05
CA ARG A 96 -21.48 1.57 -19.27
C ARG A 96 -21.65 0.34 -20.15
N GLU A 97 -22.67 0.33 -21.00
CA GLU A 97 -22.98 -0.81 -21.86
C GLU A 97 -21.83 -1.17 -22.82
N PHE A 98 -21.12 -0.15 -23.33
CA PHE A 98 -19.97 -0.30 -24.23
C PHE A 98 -18.63 0.05 -23.56
N SER A 99 -18.49 -0.30 -22.28
CA SER A 99 -17.22 -0.12 -21.59
C SER A 99 -16.17 -1.09 -22.11
N PRO A 100 -14.89 -0.70 -22.14
CA PRO A 100 -13.79 -1.67 -22.29
C PRO A 100 -13.78 -2.65 -21.10
N PRO A 101 -12.95 -3.70 -21.13
CA PRO A 101 -12.83 -4.64 -20.01
C PRO A 101 -12.71 -3.92 -18.67
N VAL A 102 -13.50 -4.34 -17.67
CA VAL A 102 -13.54 -3.72 -16.34
C VAL A 102 -12.58 -4.43 -15.41
N TRP A 103 -11.66 -3.68 -14.85
CA TRP A 103 -10.66 -4.20 -13.91
C TRP A 103 -10.79 -3.53 -12.54
N ALA A 104 -10.42 -4.27 -11.48
CA ALA A 104 -10.17 -3.68 -10.17
C ALA A 104 -8.78 -3.01 -10.13
N PRO A 105 -8.53 -2.05 -9.24
CA PRO A 105 -7.24 -1.36 -9.10
C PRO A 105 -6.05 -2.31 -8.99
N ARG A 106 -6.15 -3.38 -8.21
CA ARG A 106 -5.11 -4.39 -8.03
C ARG A 106 -4.76 -5.13 -9.32
N GLY A 107 -5.77 -5.49 -10.13
CA GLY A 107 -5.54 -6.16 -11.42
C GLY A 107 -4.80 -5.26 -12.40
N PHE A 108 -5.20 -3.99 -12.50
CA PHE A 108 -4.49 -2.99 -13.31
C PHE A 108 -3.05 -2.81 -12.83
N SER A 109 -2.86 -2.62 -11.54
CA SER A 109 -1.54 -2.35 -10.95
C SER A 109 -0.56 -3.51 -11.15
N ALA A 110 -1.04 -4.75 -10.97
CA ALA A 110 -0.25 -5.95 -11.24
C ALA A 110 0.16 -6.04 -12.73
N HIS A 111 -0.77 -5.79 -13.64
CA HIS A 111 -0.51 -5.83 -15.07
C HIS A 111 0.56 -4.82 -15.51
N VAL A 112 0.41 -3.55 -15.10
CA VAL A 112 1.37 -2.50 -15.50
C VAL A 112 2.71 -2.59 -14.78
N ALA A 113 2.79 -3.23 -13.62
CA ALA A 113 4.04 -3.49 -12.94
C ALA A 113 4.83 -4.64 -13.61
N GLN A 114 4.13 -5.69 -14.06
CA GLN A 114 4.76 -6.85 -14.70
C GLN A 114 5.28 -6.54 -16.11
N ASP A 115 4.54 -5.74 -16.87
CA ASP A 115 4.95 -5.38 -18.24
C ASP A 115 5.65 -4.02 -18.27
N THR A 116 6.97 -4.04 -18.26
CA THR A 116 7.81 -2.83 -18.27
C THR A 116 7.84 -2.08 -19.62
N SER A 117 7.29 -2.66 -20.68
CA SER A 117 7.12 -2.01 -21.98
C SER A 117 5.94 -1.04 -22.02
N LEU A 118 5.00 -1.19 -21.10
CA LEU A 118 3.84 -0.32 -21.00
C LEU A 118 4.22 1.07 -20.46
N ARG A 119 3.65 2.09 -21.09
CA ARG A 119 3.64 3.48 -20.62
C ARG A 119 2.19 3.85 -20.29
N PRO A 120 1.71 3.47 -19.10
CA PRO A 120 0.31 3.57 -18.78
C PRO A 120 -0.11 5.00 -18.42
N ALA A 121 -1.38 5.32 -18.72
CA ALA A 121 -2.05 6.53 -18.26
C ALA A 121 -3.31 6.17 -17.49
N LEU A 122 -3.47 6.72 -16.28
CA LEU A 122 -4.69 6.69 -15.47
C LEU A 122 -5.50 7.97 -15.73
N ILE A 123 -6.69 7.84 -16.29
CA ILE A 123 -7.52 8.97 -16.68
C ILE A 123 -8.69 9.11 -15.71
N LEU A 124 -8.70 10.20 -14.97
CA LEU A 124 -9.74 10.57 -14.01
C LEU A 124 -10.56 11.74 -14.55
N GLY A 125 -11.86 11.64 -14.44
CA GLY A 125 -12.79 12.63 -14.98
C GLY A 125 -13.18 13.72 -14.00
N ASN A 126 -13.98 14.64 -14.51
CA ASN A 126 -14.60 15.71 -13.73
C ASN A 126 -15.38 15.18 -12.53
N GLU A 127 -15.33 15.91 -11.42
CA GLU A 127 -15.90 15.50 -10.12
C GLU A 127 -17.41 15.34 -10.14
N ARG A 128 -18.12 16.03 -11.06
CA ARG A 128 -19.59 16.02 -11.13
C ARG A 128 -20.13 15.12 -12.21
N VAL A 129 -19.50 15.13 -13.39
CA VAL A 129 -20.02 14.43 -14.58
C VAL A 129 -19.19 13.19 -14.96
N GLY A 130 -17.98 13.04 -14.37
CA GLY A 130 -17.06 11.95 -14.69
C GLY A 130 -16.37 12.13 -16.03
N LEU A 131 -16.02 11.03 -16.69
CA LEU A 131 -15.40 11.02 -18.02
C LEU A 131 -16.47 11.00 -19.13
N PRO A 132 -16.26 11.73 -20.24
CA PRO A 132 -17.00 11.57 -21.48
C PRO A 132 -16.94 10.13 -22.02
N ASN A 133 -17.98 9.69 -22.74
CA ASN A 133 -18.04 8.30 -23.23
C ASN A 133 -16.95 7.98 -24.26
N ASP A 134 -16.68 8.91 -25.16
CA ASP A 134 -15.65 8.80 -26.20
C ASP A 134 -14.25 8.57 -25.60
N ILE A 135 -13.93 9.24 -24.49
CA ILE A 135 -12.66 9.00 -23.76
C ILE A 135 -12.64 7.59 -23.17
N VAL A 136 -13.75 7.15 -22.56
CA VAL A 136 -13.80 5.80 -21.94
C VAL A 136 -13.73 4.72 -23.00
N GLU A 137 -14.44 4.84 -24.09
CA GLU A 137 -14.46 3.90 -25.21
C GLU A 137 -13.10 3.80 -25.91
N GLY A 138 -12.31 4.89 -25.91
CA GLY A 138 -10.95 4.92 -26.44
C GLY A 138 -9.88 4.30 -25.52
N CYS A 139 -10.22 3.92 -24.29
CA CYS A 139 -9.28 3.32 -23.35
C CYS A 139 -9.15 1.80 -23.56
N ASN A 140 -8.01 1.23 -23.11
CA ASN A 140 -7.79 -0.21 -23.12
C ASN A 140 -8.61 -0.91 -22.04
N VAL A 141 -8.79 -0.28 -20.87
CA VAL A 141 -9.53 -0.81 -19.74
C VAL A 141 -10.30 0.29 -19.00
N LEU A 142 -11.34 -0.12 -18.30
CA LEU A 142 -12.07 0.71 -17.34
C LEU A 142 -11.72 0.20 -15.93
N ILE A 143 -11.20 1.08 -15.09
CA ILE A 143 -10.94 0.74 -13.68
C ILE A 143 -12.18 1.13 -12.87
N ASN A 144 -12.76 0.16 -12.20
CA ASN A 144 -13.81 0.36 -11.21
C ASN A 144 -13.24 0.06 -9.81
N ILE A 145 -13.24 1.07 -8.93
CA ILE A 145 -12.82 0.90 -7.54
C ILE A 145 -14.00 0.30 -6.78
N PRO A 146 -13.89 -0.91 -6.21
CA PRO A 146 -14.93 -1.49 -5.39
C PRO A 146 -15.24 -0.60 -4.19
N ALA A 147 -16.46 -0.06 -4.14
CA ALA A 147 -16.91 0.84 -3.09
C ALA A 147 -18.30 0.43 -2.60
N ASN A 148 -18.82 1.12 -1.58
CA ASN A 148 -20.19 0.89 -1.10
C ASN A 148 -21.19 1.07 -2.25
N PRO A 149 -22.02 0.06 -2.58
CA PRO A 149 -23.01 0.15 -3.65
C PRO A 149 -23.98 1.34 -3.50
N ASP A 150 -24.31 1.71 -2.27
CA ASP A 150 -25.21 2.81 -1.97
C ASP A 150 -24.56 4.19 -2.13
N TYR A 151 -23.22 4.24 -2.11
CA TYR A 151 -22.45 5.48 -2.25
C TYR A 151 -21.06 5.20 -2.82
N ALA A 152 -20.99 4.94 -4.12
CA ALA A 152 -19.78 4.47 -4.80
C ALA A 152 -18.86 5.60 -5.33
N SER A 153 -19.32 6.86 -5.29
CA SER A 153 -18.55 7.98 -5.85
C SER A 153 -17.48 8.46 -4.86
N LEU A 154 -16.21 8.17 -5.15
CA LEU A 154 -15.10 8.74 -4.41
C LEU A 154 -14.78 10.15 -4.89
N ASN A 155 -14.26 10.99 -3.99
CA ASN A 155 -13.59 12.22 -4.39
C ASN A 155 -12.41 11.90 -5.33
N LEU A 156 -12.11 12.83 -6.25
CA LEU A 156 -11.07 12.68 -7.28
C LEU A 156 -9.70 12.29 -6.67
N SER A 157 -9.27 12.98 -5.63
CA SER A 157 -7.99 12.73 -4.98
C SER A 157 -7.98 11.43 -4.18
N GLN A 158 -9.12 11.02 -3.63
CA GLN A 158 -9.24 9.72 -2.95
C GLN A 158 -9.13 8.57 -3.96
N ALA A 159 -9.77 8.68 -5.12
CA ALA A 159 -9.60 7.69 -6.19
C ALA A 159 -8.14 7.62 -6.68
N ALA A 160 -7.51 8.78 -6.89
CA ALA A 160 -6.09 8.84 -7.24
C ALA A 160 -5.18 8.22 -6.17
N GLN A 161 -5.46 8.44 -4.88
CA GLN A 161 -4.70 7.84 -3.77
C GLN A 161 -4.80 6.32 -3.77
N VAL A 162 -6.01 5.76 -3.94
CA VAL A 162 -6.21 4.30 -3.99
C VAL A 162 -5.41 3.69 -5.14
N LEU A 163 -5.48 4.28 -6.33
CA LEU A 163 -4.76 3.79 -7.51
C LEU A 163 -3.24 3.92 -7.37
N ALA A 164 -2.78 5.06 -6.89
CA ALA A 164 -1.35 5.27 -6.63
C ALA A 164 -0.80 4.28 -5.59
N TYR A 165 -1.58 3.99 -4.54
CA TYR A 165 -1.21 3.01 -3.51
C TYR A 165 -1.11 1.59 -4.07
N GLU A 166 -2.10 1.12 -4.82
CA GLU A 166 -2.06 -0.22 -5.44
C GLU A 166 -0.91 -0.33 -6.46
N CYS A 167 -0.66 0.72 -7.25
CA CYS A 167 0.49 0.74 -8.16
C CYS A 167 1.84 0.71 -7.43
N ARG A 168 1.94 1.40 -6.28
CA ARG A 168 3.13 1.35 -5.44
C ARG A 168 3.35 -0.05 -4.87
N LEU A 169 2.31 -0.69 -4.35
CA LEU A 169 2.40 -2.06 -3.83
C LEU A 169 2.85 -3.04 -4.92
N ALA A 170 2.25 -2.95 -6.11
CA ALA A 170 2.62 -3.81 -7.24
C ALA A 170 4.08 -3.61 -7.67
N ALA A 171 4.58 -2.37 -7.67
CA ALA A 171 5.98 -2.06 -7.95
C ALA A 171 6.95 -2.58 -6.88
N GLN A 172 6.49 -2.71 -5.63
CA GLN A 172 7.31 -3.23 -4.53
C GLN A 172 7.43 -4.75 -4.51
N GLY A 173 6.56 -5.46 -5.24
CA GLY A 173 6.41 -6.91 -5.14
C GLY A 173 5.61 -7.34 -3.89
N GLU A 174 4.97 -8.52 -3.96
CA GLU A 174 4.00 -8.98 -2.96
C GLU A 174 4.57 -9.27 -1.55
N ASN A 175 5.88 -9.22 -1.34
CA ASN A 175 6.55 -9.76 -0.14
C ASN A 175 7.35 -8.75 0.70
N ARG A 176 7.05 -7.46 0.68
CA ARG A 176 7.60 -6.58 1.71
C ARG A 176 6.72 -6.61 2.96
N THR A 177 7.01 -7.54 3.87
CA THR A 177 6.75 -7.29 5.28
C THR A 177 7.53 -6.02 5.66
N GLN A 178 6.84 -4.99 6.07
CA GLN A 178 7.48 -3.84 6.71
C GLN A 178 8.27 -4.39 7.90
N GLU A 179 9.60 -4.24 7.88
CA GLU A 179 10.39 -4.48 9.08
C GLU A 179 9.80 -3.61 10.18
N GLY A 180 9.44 -4.21 11.30
CA GLY A 180 8.82 -3.48 12.40
C GLY A 180 9.76 -2.35 12.87
N ILE A 181 9.18 -1.28 13.38
CA ILE A 181 9.96 -0.21 14.01
C ILE A 181 10.38 -0.75 15.37
N GLY A 182 11.68 -0.97 15.59
CA GLY A 182 12.22 -1.43 16.85
C GLY A 182 13.49 -2.27 16.68
N PHE A 183 14.05 -2.72 17.79
CA PHE A 183 15.15 -3.67 17.80
C PHE A 183 14.59 -5.07 17.53
N HIS A 184 15.10 -5.73 16.50
CA HIS A 184 14.80 -7.11 16.18
C HIS A 184 16.08 -7.92 16.38
N GLY A 185 16.04 -8.84 17.34
CA GLY A 185 17.09 -9.78 17.59
C GLY A 185 17.07 -10.96 16.60
N GLU A 186 18.03 -11.84 16.74
CA GLU A 186 18.09 -13.08 16.00
C GLU A 186 16.98 -14.04 16.49
N ALA A 187 16.22 -14.62 15.57
CA ALA A 187 15.18 -15.60 15.92
C ALA A 187 15.79 -16.81 16.66
N ALA A 188 15.19 -17.19 17.77
CA ALA A 188 15.65 -18.34 18.54
C ALA A 188 15.50 -19.65 17.75
N SER A 189 16.53 -20.47 17.74
CA SER A 189 16.46 -21.81 17.15
C SER A 189 15.49 -22.70 17.93
N MET A 190 14.91 -23.70 17.24
CA MET A 190 14.03 -24.67 17.91
C MET A 190 14.70 -25.36 19.09
N ALA A 191 16.01 -25.61 19.02
CA ALA A 191 16.78 -26.21 20.13
C ALA A 191 16.87 -25.27 21.34
N GLN A 192 17.03 -23.96 21.12
CA GLN A 192 17.04 -22.96 22.20
C GLN A 192 15.68 -22.84 22.87
N VAL A 193 14.61 -22.82 22.09
CA VAL A 193 13.23 -22.76 22.58
C VAL A 193 12.86 -24.01 23.37
N GLU A 194 13.23 -25.21 22.88
CA GLU A 194 12.99 -26.48 23.61
C GLU A 194 13.78 -26.55 24.92
N GLY A 195 15.05 -26.10 24.89
CA GLY A 195 15.86 -26.00 26.10
C GLY A 195 15.31 -24.99 27.12
N MET A 196 14.66 -23.93 26.66
CA MET A 196 13.95 -23.01 27.54
C MET A 196 12.73 -23.66 28.19
N TYR A 197 11.94 -24.45 27.45
CA TYR A 197 10.79 -25.15 28.02
C TYR A 197 11.22 -26.19 29.08
N ALA A 198 12.26 -26.97 28.81
CA ALA A 198 12.79 -27.92 29.79
C ALA A 198 13.22 -27.21 31.09
N HIS A 199 13.96 -26.11 30.96
CA HIS A 199 14.41 -25.32 32.11
C HIS A 199 13.27 -24.68 32.88
N LEU A 200 12.22 -24.20 32.15
CA LEU A 200 11.01 -23.62 32.77
C LEU A 200 10.22 -24.69 33.52
N GLU A 201 10.10 -25.91 32.97
CA GLU A 201 9.42 -27.02 33.61
C GLU A 201 10.12 -27.44 34.94
N GLU A 202 11.46 -27.58 34.94
CA GLU A 202 12.23 -27.81 36.13
C GLU A 202 12.03 -26.76 37.20
N ALA A 203 12.04 -25.49 36.79
CA ALA A 203 11.84 -24.36 37.70
C ALA A 203 10.44 -24.38 38.33
N LEU A 204 9.40 -24.64 37.54
CA LEU A 204 8.03 -24.70 38.00
C LEU A 204 7.79 -25.89 38.97
N VAL A 205 8.47 -27.00 38.78
CA VAL A 205 8.48 -28.12 39.71
C VAL A 205 9.19 -27.74 41.02
N ALA A 206 10.37 -27.13 40.92
CA ALA A 206 11.18 -26.73 42.07
C ALA A 206 10.42 -25.74 43.02
N ILE A 207 9.61 -24.85 42.47
CA ILE A 207 8.81 -23.92 43.31
C ILE A 207 7.45 -24.49 43.73
N GLY A 208 7.15 -25.75 43.38
CA GLY A 208 5.87 -26.41 43.70
C GLY A 208 4.65 -25.92 42.92
N PHE A 209 4.87 -25.15 41.86
CA PHE A 209 3.77 -24.67 40.99
C PHE A 209 3.29 -25.79 40.04
N LEU A 210 4.19 -26.64 39.57
CA LEU A 210 3.92 -27.82 38.76
C LEU A 210 4.15 -29.07 39.59
N ASN A 211 3.14 -29.93 39.69
CA ASN A 211 3.32 -31.23 40.29
C ASN A 211 3.86 -32.20 39.27
N ALA A 212 5.10 -32.78 39.50
CA ALA A 212 5.74 -33.69 38.59
C ALA A 212 4.95 -35.00 38.37
N ASP A 213 4.23 -35.50 39.40
CA ASP A 213 3.42 -36.72 39.33
C ASP A 213 2.08 -36.49 38.62
N ASN A 214 1.62 -35.22 38.53
CA ASN A 214 0.37 -34.84 37.87
C ASN A 214 0.50 -33.47 37.17
N PRO A 215 1.26 -33.39 36.07
CA PRO A 215 1.58 -32.12 35.39
C PRO A 215 0.38 -31.48 34.69
N LYS A 216 -0.77 -32.18 34.59
CA LYS A 216 -1.96 -31.72 33.87
C LYS A 216 -1.63 -31.27 32.46
N LYS A 217 -2.15 -30.10 32.04
CA LYS A 217 -1.92 -29.51 30.70
C LYS A 217 -1.13 -28.21 30.76
N LEU A 218 -0.33 -28.00 31.82
CA LEU A 218 0.36 -26.71 31.99
C LEU A 218 1.42 -26.48 30.89
N MET A 219 2.34 -27.42 30.73
CA MET A 219 3.41 -27.28 29.72
C MET A 219 2.89 -27.18 28.29
N PRO A 220 1.90 -27.98 27.84
CA PRO A 220 1.25 -27.77 26.55
C PRO A 220 0.63 -26.38 26.39
N ARG A 221 0.07 -25.80 27.44
CA ARG A 221 -0.48 -24.45 27.39
C ARG A 221 0.59 -23.37 27.30
N LEU A 222 1.69 -23.51 28.03
CA LEU A 222 2.84 -22.62 27.95
C LEU A 222 3.49 -22.67 26.56
N LYS A 223 3.70 -23.88 26.02
CA LYS A 223 4.20 -24.06 24.65
C LYS A 223 3.28 -23.35 23.64
N ARG A 224 1.95 -23.50 23.76
CA ARG A 224 0.98 -22.77 22.92
C ARG A 224 1.00 -21.26 23.14
N LEU A 225 1.28 -20.78 24.35
CA LEU A 225 1.39 -19.35 24.64
C LEU A 225 2.58 -18.74 23.90
N PHE A 226 3.76 -19.31 24.07
CA PHE A 226 4.99 -18.81 23.50
C PHE A 226 5.11 -19.07 21.97
N SER A 227 4.45 -20.10 21.43
CA SER A 227 4.45 -20.34 19.99
C SER A 227 3.85 -19.19 19.15
N ARG A 228 3.11 -18.28 19.78
CA ARG A 228 2.51 -17.12 19.10
C ARG A 228 3.44 -15.92 19.00
N THR A 229 4.58 -15.93 19.71
CA THR A 229 5.45 -14.74 19.84
C THR A 229 6.65 -14.75 18.92
N GLN A 230 7.01 -15.90 18.30
CA GLN A 230 8.24 -16.03 17.51
C GLN A 230 9.47 -15.54 18.30
N LEU A 231 9.74 -16.19 19.44
CA LEU A 231 10.78 -15.78 20.39
C LEU A 231 12.14 -15.53 19.73
N GLU A 232 12.78 -14.46 20.14
CA GLU A 232 14.17 -14.13 19.83
C GLU A 232 15.13 -14.78 20.82
N THR A 233 16.41 -14.94 20.42
CA THR A 233 17.45 -15.54 21.27
C THR A 233 17.57 -14.84 22.62
N GLU A 234 17.48 -13.52 22.67
CA GLU A 234 17.56 -12.75 23.91
C GLU A 234 16.33 -12.97 24.79
N GLU A 235 15.14 -13.07 24.22
CA GLU A 235 13.92 -13.37 24.98
C GLU A 235 13.96 -14.76 25.60
N VAL A 236 14.47 -15.75 24.88
CA VAL A 236 14.75 -17.09 25.41
C VAL A 236 15.73 -17.02 26.58
N ASN A 237 16.80 -16.22 26.47
CA ASN A 237 17.78 -16.05 27.53
C ASN A 237 17.19 -15.37 28.79
N ILE A 238 16.31 -14.38 28.60
CA ILE A 238 15.56 -13.75 29.69
C ILE A 238 14.70 -14.78 30.43
N LEU A 239 13.91 -15.57 29.70
CA LEU A 239 13.04 -16.60 30.29
C LEU A 239 13.85 -17.68 31.02
N ARG A 240 14.99 -18.09 30.46
CA ARG A 240 15.93 -19.02 31.14
C ARG A 240 16.56 -18.39 32.38
N GLY A 241 16.83 -17.08 32.34
CA GLY A 241 17.30 -16.34 33.52
C GLY A 241 16.28 -16.33 34.67
N ILE A 242 15.03 -16.10 34.33
CA ILE A 242 13.90 -16.17 35.29
C ILE A 242 13.78 -17.58 35.87
N ALA A 243 13.78 -18.64 35.05
CA ALA A 243 13.70 -20.00 35.49
C ALA A 243 14.86 -20.35 36.45
N ARG A 244 16.10 -19.93 36.12
CA ARG A 244 17.27 -20.11 36.97
C ARG A 244 17.10 -19.41 38.32
N GLN A 245 16.51 -18.21 38.34
CA GLN A 245 16.29 -17.47 39.59
C GLN A 245 15.23 -18.13 40.47
N MET A 246 14.22 -18.77 39.86
CA MET A 246 13.19 -19.51 40.58
C MET A 246 13.77 -20.76 41.31
N MET A 247 14.79 -21.39 40.73
CA MET A 247 15.43 -22.57 41.30
C MET A 247 16.48 -22.26 42.37
N ARG A 248 16.87 -21.00 42.55
CA ARG A 248 17.77 -20.63 43.63
C ARG A 248 17.06 -20.78 44.95
N GLU A 249 17.70 -21.51 45.88
CA GLU A 249 17.23 -21.60 47.26
C GLU A 249 17.07 -20.18 47.83
N ARG A 250 15.89 -19.88 48.37
CA ARG A 250 15.69 -18.66 49.16
C ARG A 250 16.34 -18.93 50.51
N PRO A 251 17.20 -18.04 51.01
CA PRO A 251 17.81 -18.19 52.33
C PRO A 251 16.76 -18.17 53.44
#